data_869af7900498dbba67da94aa49aee4f8
#
_entry.id   869af7900498dbba67da94aa49aee4f8
#
_cell.length_a   1.000
_cell.length_b   1.000
_cell.length_c   1.000
_cell.angle_alpha   90.00
_cell.angle_beta   90.00
_cell.angle_gamma   90.00
#
_symmetry.space_group_name_H-M   'P 1'
#
loop_
_entity.id
_entity.type
_entity.pdbx_description
1 polymer ?
#
loop_
_entity_poly.entity_id
_entity_poly.type
_entity_poly.pdbx_seq_one_letter_code
_entity_poly.pdbx_strand_id
1 'polypeptide(L)' 'MRTAQQQGTVSLQPMEIQIGDRFTDHAFEWEVVTHPSAFQGGKSLRARIRRPGLPETEREMTWPAHLTVQIRRLP' A
#
# COMPACT_ATOMS: atom_id res chain seq x y z
N MET A 1 -24.89 -2.92 12.75
CA MET A 1 -24.33 -3.12 12.41
C MET A 1 -23.32 -2.81 12.01
N ARG A 2 -22.86 -2.67 11.90
CA ARG A 2 -21.93 -2.48 11.60
C ARG A 2 -21.10 -2.92 10.99
N THR A 3 -21.07 -3.30 10.92
CA THR A 3 -20.23 -4.10 10.23
C THR A 3 -19.67 -3.64 8.97
N ALA A 4 -20.37 -3.14 8.20
CA ALA A 4 -19.96 -2.77 6.89
C ALA A 4 -18.78 -1.87 6.86
N GLN A 5 -18.59 -1.16 7.82
CA GLN A 5 -17.54 -0.22 7.77
C GLN A 5 -16.19 -0.83 7.96
N GLN A 6 -16.14 -2.09 8.25
CA GLN A 6 -14.86 -2.69 8.39
C GLN A 6 -14.29 -3.15 7.13
N GLN A 7 -15.09 -3.17 6.11
CA GLN A 7 -14.63 -3.80 4.92
C GLN A 7 -13.45 -3.07 4.37
N GLY A 8 -12.56 -3.76 3.84
CA GLY A 8 -11.45 -3.22 3.14
C GLY A 8 -10.23 -2.85 3.93
N THR A 9 -10.30 -2.93 5.25
CA THR A 9 -9.12 -2.59 6.04
C THR A 9 -8.46 -3.84 6.55
N VAL A 10 -7.20 -4.04 6.18
CA VAL A 10 -6.44 -5.21 6.60
C VAL A 10 -5.02 -4.78 6.95
N SER A 11 -4.37 -5.55 7.79
CA SER A 11 -2.98 -5.33 8.16
C SER A 11 -2.13 -6.33 7.40
N LEU A 12 -1.21 -5.84 6.59
CA LEU A 12 -0.40 -6.68 5.72
C LEU A 12 1.06 -6.34 5.88
N GLN A 13 1.92 -7.32 5.63
CA GLN A 13 3.32 -7.03 5.41
C GLN A 13 3.48 -6.54 3.97
N PRO A 14 4.53 -5.78 3.68
CA PRO A 14 4.66 -5.19 2.34
C PRO A 14 4.64 -6.20 1.20
N MET A 15 5.15 -7.42 1.42
CA MET A 15 5.15 -8.41 0.36
C MET A 15 3.74 -8.85 -0.03
N GLU A 16 2.76 -8.65 0.85
CA GLU A 16 1.39 -9.06 0.60
C GLU A 16 0.55 -7.98 -0.08
N ILE A 17 1.11 -6.79 -0.25
CA ILE A 17 0.40 -5.68 -0.85
C ILE A 17 0.21 -5.94 -2.34
N GLN A 18 -0.96 -5.59 -2.87
CA GLN A 18 -1.31 -5.84 -4.26
C GLN A 18 -1.58 -4.53 -4.98
N ILE A 19 -1.45 -4.58 -6.31
CA ILE A 19 -1.79 -3.44 -7.15
C ILE A 19 -3.25 -3.08 -6.87
N GLY A 20 -3.50 -1.78 -6.69
CA GLY A 20 -4.84 -1.28 -6.39
C GLY A 20 -5.11 -1.10 -4.91
N ASP A 21 -4.28 -1.67 -4.05
CA ASP A 21 -4.43 -1.44 -2.62
C ASP A 21 -4.16 0.03 -2.31
N ARG A 22 -4.82 0.53 -1.25
CA ARG A 22 -4.68 1.91 -0.85
C ARG A 22 -4.25 2.00 0.60
N PHE A 23 -3.54 3.05 0.92
CA PHE A 23 -3.13 3.31 2.30
C PHE A 23 -3.05 4.82 2.49
N THR A 24 -3.07 5.23 3.76
CA THR A 24 -2.97 6.64 4.09
C THR A 24 -1.59 6.90 4.69
N ASP A 25 -0.92 7.93 4.19
CA ASP A 25 0.34 8.36 4.72
C ASP A 25 0.25 9.86 4.96
N HIS A 26 0.34 10.27 6.21
CA HIS A 26 0.13 11.64 6.61
C HIS A 26 -1.27 12.08 6.20
N ALA A 27 -1.39 13.07 5.39
CA ALA A 27 -2.67 13.64 5.02
C ALA A 27 -3.24 13.08 3.72
N PHE A 28 -2.53 12.16 3.06
CA PHE A 28 -2.92 11.76 1.71
C PHE A 28 -3.21 10.28 1.64
N GLU A 29 -4.12 9.94 0.73
CA GLU A 29 -4.36 8.56 0.37
C GLU A 29 -3.53 8.21 -0.84
N TRP A 30 -2.94 7.02 -0.85
CA TRP A 30 -2.08 6.54 -1.92
C TRP A 30 -2.61 5.23 -2.46
N GLU A 31 -2.41 5.02 -3.74
CA GLU A 31 -2.78 3.78 -4.42
C GLU A 31 -1.52 3.11 -4.92
N VAL A 32 -1.41 1.80 -4.74
CA VAL A 32 -0.26 1.03 -5.18
C VAL A 32 -0.41 0.71 -6.66
N VAL A 33 0.59 1.06 -7.46
CA VAL A 33 0.50 0.85 -8.91
C VAL A 33 1.40 -0.26 -9.44
N THR A 34 2.37 -0.72 -8.64
CA THR A 34 3.19 -1.88 -9.01
C THR A 34 3.26 -2.83 -7.84
N HIS A 35 3.50 -4.11 -8.12
CA HIS A 35 3.73 -5.07 -7.05
C HIS A 35 5.00 -4.70 -6.31
N PRO A 36 5.00 -4.82 -4.98
CA PRO A 36 6.23 -4.63 -4.23
C PRO A 36 7.28 -5.65 -4.64
N SER A 37 8.52 -5.18 -4.72
CA SER A 37 9.63 -6.06 -5.02
C SER A 37 10.71 -5.88 -3.96
N ALA A 38 11.36 -6.99 -3.62
CA ALA A 38 12.36 -7.00 -2.57
C ALA A 38 13.68 -6.44 -3.07
N PHE A 39 14.41 -5.79 -2.19
CA PHE A 39 15.76 -5.37 -2.48
C PHE A 39 16.55 -5.37 -1.17
N GLN A 40 17.84 -5.09 -1.23
CA GLN A 40 18.71 -5.14 -0.07
C GLN A 40 18.63 -6.49 0.64
N GLY A 41 18.73 -7.58 -0.14
CA GLY A 41 18.71 -8.91 0.43
C GLY A 41 17.39 -9.31 1.05
N GLY A 42 16.32 -8.70 0.62
CA GLY A 42 15.00 -9.03 1.15
C GLY A 42 14.60 -8.24 2.39
N LYS A 43 15.44 -7.29 2.81
CA LYS A 43 15.14 -6.52 4.02
C LYS A 43 14.16 -5.40 3.79
N SER A 44 13.98 -4.99 2.54
CA SER A 44 13.10 -3.90 2.19
C SER A 44 12.32 -4.25 0.95
N LEU A 45 11.14 -3.67 0.82
CA LEU A 45 10.31 -3.81 -0.36
C LEU A 45 10.06 -2.42 -0.92
N ARG A 46 9.91 -2.32 -2.23
CA ARG A 46 9.57 -1.04 -2.84
C ARG A 46 8.51 -1.25 -3.89
N ALA A 47 7.69 -0.23 -4.09
CA ALA A 47 6.65 -0.24 -5.10
C ALA A 47 6.42 1.20 -5.54
N ARG A 48 5.75 1.35 -6.68
CA ARG A 48 5.34 2.67 -7.10
C ARG A 48 3.92 2.92 -6.58
N ILE A 49 3.70 4.14 -6.14
CA ILE A 49 2.42 4.57 -5.60
C ILE A 49 2.06 5.89 -6.24
N ARG A 50 0.77 6.22 -6.18
CA ARG A 50 0.29 7.52 -6.65
C ARG A 50 -0.95 7.90 -5.87
N ARG A 51 -1.29 9.17 -5.86
CA ARG A 51 -2.57 9.59 -5.30
C ARG A 51 -3.66 9.18 -6.29
N PRO A 52 -4.79 8.63 -5.81
CA PRO A 52 -5.85 8.18 -6.72
C PRO A 52 -6.32 9.30 -7.63
N GLY A 53 -6.38 9.01 -8.92
CA GLY A 53 -6.81 9.98 -9.90
C GLY A 53 -5.78 11.03 -10.28
N LEU A 54 -4.57 10.95 -9.73
CA LEU A 54 -3.54 11.95 -9.98
C LEU A 54 -2.25 11.26 -10.41
N PRO A 55 -2.18 10.76 -11.63
CA PRO A 55 -1.00 9.99 -12.07
C PRO A 55 0.31 10.79 -12.02
N GLU A 56 0.23 12.09 -12.10
CA GLU A 56 1.46 12.90 -12.02
C GLU A 56 2.09 12.86 -10.63
N THR A 57 1.41 12.32 -9.63
CA THR A 57 1.97 12.21 -8.29
C THR A 57 2.72 10.90 -8.07
N GLU A 58 2.89 10.08 -9.09
CA GLU A 58 3.53 8.78 -8.92
C GLU A 58 4.94 8.92 -8.37
N ARG A 59 5.26 8.07 -7.42
CA ARG A 59 6.58 8.07 -6.77
C ARG A 59 6.88 6.68 -6.24
N GLU A 60 8.11 6.46 -5.86
CA GLU A 60 8.52 5.21 -5.25
C GLU A 60 8.31 5.25 -3.75
N MET A 61 7.80 4.16 -3.20
CA MET A 61 7.63 3.97 -1.76
C MET A 61 8.42 2.76 -1.34
N THR A 62 9.09 2.87 -0.20
CA THR A 62 9.90 1.79 0.35
C THR A 62 9.41 1.47 1.75
N TRP A 63 9.32 0.19 2.06
CA TRP A 63 8.92 -0.27 3.40
C TRP A 63 9.94 -1.28 3.90
N PRO A 64 10.24 -1.30 5.21
CA PRO A 64 10.95 -2.46 5.78
C PRO A 64 10.10 -3.71 5.59
N ALA A 65 10.73 -4.81 5.27
CA ALA A 65 9.99 -6.03 4.91
C ALA A 65 9.09 -6.54 6.03
N HIS A 66 9.45 -6.29 7.28
CA HIS A 66 8.69 -6.79 8.42
C HIS A 66 7.64 -5.82 8.94
N LEU A 67 7.53 -4.65 8.34
CA LEU A 67 6.58 -3.65 8.78
C LEU A 67 5.15 -4.13 8.51
N THR A 68 4.23 -3.76 9.40
CA THR A 68 2.81 -4.00 9.16
C THR A 68 2.20 -2.71 8.62
N VAL A 69 1.55 -2.80 7.47
CA VAL A 69 0.95 -1.65 6.81
C VAL A 69 -0.56 -1.81 6.82
N GLN A 70 -1.27 -0.75 7.18
CA GLN A 70 -2.73 -0.77 7.14
C GLN A 70 -3.16 -0.47 5.73
N ILE A 71 -3.81 -1.43 5.10
CA ILE A 71 -4.20 -1.35 3.70
C ILE A 71 -5.72 -1.35 3.61
N ARG A 72 -6.24 -0.49 2.75
CA ARG A 72 -7.64 -0.53 2.39
C ARG A 72 -7.76 -1.15 1.01
N ARG A 73 -8.44 -2.28 0.94
CA ARG A 73 -8.57 -3.03 -0.31
C ARG A 73 -10.00 -2.87 -0.78
N LEU A 74 -10.16 -2.28 -1.96
CA LEU A 74 -11.49 -2.05 -2.49
C LEU A 74 -12.06 -3.33 -3.07
N PRO A 75 -13.38 -3.49 -3.04
CA PRO A 75 -14.03 -4.67 -3.60
C PRO A 75 -13.83 -4.77 -5.09
#